data_163023509ee0b85c805b8333dff933ff
#
_entry.id   163023509ee0b85c805b8333dff933ff
#
_cell.length_a   1.000
_cell.length_b   1.000
_cell.length_c   1.000
_cell.angle_alpha   90.00
_cell.angle_beta   90.00
_cell.angle_gamma   90.00
#
_symmetry.space_group_name_H-M   'P 1'
#
loop_
_entity.id
_entity.type
_entity.pdbx_description
1 polymer ?
#
loop_
_entity_poly.entity_id
_entity_poly.type
_entity_poly.pdbx_seq_one_letter_code
_entity_poly.pdbx_strand_id
1 'polypeptide(L)'
;MSRKGMEKMNFQECLNNYIIQIRCNGKELARNSEISETVISRYRKGERAPSADSEYLKKLSDGIIKTVAEKGIRDFKADKVLQTLRESLEDNRDEPVFNSQKLDILLRELDINISRIAAFLHYDPSYLSKIRTGKRNPAHQQQFIEKICEYVASNYKDEQDRKKVTY
;
A
#
# COMPACT_ATOMS: atom_id res chain seq x y z
N MET A 1 24.44 -17.52 -16.36
CA MET A 1 22.99 -17.34 -16.58
C MET A 1 22.42 -16.56 -15.40
N SER A 2 22.19 -15.28 -15.59
CA SER A 2 21.69 -14.37 -14.54
C SER A 2 20.23 -14.75 -14.21
N ARG A 3 19.98 -15.14 -12.98
CA ARG A 3 18.64 -15.19 -12.43
C ARG A 3 18.14 -13.73 -12.33
N LYS A 4 17.35 -13.30 -13.33
CA LYS A 4 16.53 -12.09 -13.20
C LYS A 4 15.71 -12.28 -11.93
N GLY A 5 15.97 -11.44 -10.92
CA GLY A 5 15.15 -11.40 -9.72
C GLY A 5 13.70 -11.22 -10.13
N MET A 6 12.83 -12.15 -9.78
CA MET A 6 11.39 -11.93 -9.86
C MET A 6 11.12 -10.77 -8.92
N GLU A 7 10.78 -9.59 -9.46
CA GLU A 7 10.21 -8.51 -8.67
C GLU A 7 9.04 -9.10 -7.89
N LYS A 8 9.17 -9.12 -6.58
CA LYS A 8 8.11 -9.61 -5.70
C LYS A 8 6.95 -8.63 -5.79
N MET A 9 5.77 -9.13 -6.13
CA MET A 9 4.56 -8.33 -6.26
C MET A 9 4.02 -8.00 -4.86
N ASN A 10 3.68 -6.73 -4.63
CA ASN A 10 2.95 -6.33 -3.44
C ASN A 10 1.51 -6.88 -3.45
N PHE A 11 0.80 -6.76 -2.32
CA PHE A 11 -0.55 -7.30 -2.17
C PHE A 11 -1.54 -6.77 -3.21
N GLN A 12 -1.49 -5.48 -3.52
CA GLN A 12 -2.35 -4.84 -4.52
C GLN A 12 -2.11 -5.43 -5.91
N GLU A 13 -0.85 -5.55 -6.30
CA GLU A 13 -0.45 -6.14 -7.59
C GLU A 13 -0.83 -7.60 -7.68
N CYS A 14 -0.58 -8.36 -6.62
CA CYS A 14 -0.93 -9.76 -6.51
C CYS A 14 -2.45 -9.97 -6.66
N LEU A 15 -3.27 -9.19 -5.95
CA LEU A 15 -4.72 -9.25 -6.03
C LEU A 15 -5.23 -8.89 -7.44
N ASN A 16 -4.73 -7.80 -8.03
CA ASN A 16 -5.12 -7.39 -9.37
C ASN A 16 -4.71 -8.44 -10.42
N ASN A 17 -3.55 -9.08 -10.25
CA ASN A 17 -3.10 -10.15 -11.13
C ASN A 17 -4.05 -11.35 -11.07
N TYR A 18 -4.49 -11.79 -9.87
CA TYR A 18 -5.51 -12.83 -9.75
C TYR A 18 -6.81 -12.45 -10.45
N ILE A 19 -7.30 -11.22 -10.25
CA ILE A 19 -8.54 -10.73 -10.88
C ILE A 19 -8.44 -10.81 -12.41
N ILE A 20 -7.29 -10.44 -12.98
CA ILE A 20 -7.03 -10.54 -14.42
C ILE A 20 -6.99 -12.01 -14.88
N GLN A 21 -6.23 -12.85 -14.18
CA GLN A 21 -6.09 -14.28 -14.54
C GLN A 21 -7.43 -15.02 -14.55
N ILE A 22 -8.26 -14.77 -13.53
CA ILE A 22 -9.58 -15.42 -13.42
C ILE A 22 -10.68 -14.65 -14.17
N ARG A 23 -10.33 -13.58 -14.87
CA ARG A 23 -11.24 -12.74 -15.66
C ARG A 23 -12.51 -12.34 -14.88
N CYS A 24 -12.35 -11.97 -13.61
CA CYS A 24 -13.46 -11.50 -12.79
C CYS A 24 -13.44 -9.98 -12.61
N ASN A 25 -14.55 -9.43 -12.16
CA ASN A 25 -14.65 -8.04 -11.74
C ASN A 25 -14.76 -7.93 -10.21
N GLY A 26 -14.67 -6.71 -9.69
CA GLY A 26 -14.72 -6.46 -8.26
C GLY A 26 -16.03 -6.89 -7.60
N LYS A 27 -17.17 -6.77 -8.30
CA LYS A 27 -18.50 -7.20 -7.81
C LYS A 27 -18.58 -8.72 -7.64
N GLU A 28 -18.09 -9.43 -8.63
CA GLU A 28 -18.09 -10.90 -8.65
C GLU A 28 -17.18 -11.43 -7.52
N LEU A 29 -15.98 -10.87 -7.37
CA LEU A 29 -15.09 -11.25 -6.29
C LEU A 29 -15.68 -10.89 -4.92
N ALA A 30 -16.32 -9.72 -4.77
CA ALA A 30 -16.97 -9.30 -3.54
C ALA A 30 -18.08 -10.28 -3.12
N ARG A 31 -18.92 -10.69 -4.06
CA ARG A 31 -19.99 -11.70 -3.84
C ARG A 31 -19.39 -13.04 -3.42
N ASN A 32 -18.37 -13.52 -4.13
CA ASN A 32 -17.82 -14.86 -3.89
C ASN A 32 -16.97 -14.94 -2.64
N SER A 33 -16.35 -13.82 -2.21
CA SER A 33 -15.57 -13.72 -0.99
C SER A 33 -16.37 -13.27 0.25
N GLU A 34 -17.65 -12.90 0.08
CA GLU A 34 -18.46 -12.30 1.14
C GLU A 34 -17.83 -11.03 1.75
N ILE A 35 -17.10 -10.28 0.94
CA ILE A 35 -16.48 -9.00 1.29
C ILE A 35 -17.19 -7.90 0.52
N SER A 36 -17.46 -6.75 1.15
CA SER A 36 -18.13 -5.65 0.47
C SER A 36 -17.33 -5.12 -0.73
N GLU A 37 -18.03 -4.68 -1.79
CA GLU A 37 -17.39 -4.10 -3.00
C GLU A 37 -16.46 -2.94 -2.65
N THR A 38 -16.83 -2.12 -1.67
CA THR A 38 -16.03 -0.99 -1.20
C THR A 38 -14.68 -1.45 -0.65
N VAL A 39 -14.65 -2.54 0.12
CA VAL A 39 -13.41 -3.10 0.68
C VAL A 39 -12.56 -3.70 -0.44
N ILE A 40 -13.15 -4.48 -1.35
CA ILE A 40 -12.43 -5.02 -2.53
C ILE A 40 -11.85 -3.88 -3.37
N SER A 41 -12.61 -2.81 -3.61
CA SER A 41 -12.11 -1.65 -4.35
C SER A 41 -10.89 -1.00 -3.68
N ARG A 42 -10.92 -0.84 -2.35
CA ARG A 42 -9.79 -0.28 -1.59
C ARG A 42 -8.56 -1.19 -1.63
N TYR A 43 -8.74 -2.51 -1.56
CA TYR A 43 -7.65 -3.48 -1.70
C TYR A 43 -7.00 -3.39 -3.09
N ARG A 44 -7.82 -3.29 -4.14
CA ARG A 44 -7.36 -3.17 -5.53
C ARG A 44 -6.63 -1.87 -5.83
N LYS A 45 -6.95 -0.81 -5.11
CA LYS A 45 -6.30 0.51 -5.23
C LYS A 45 -5.08 0.66 -4.32
N GLY A 46 -4.79 -0.31 -3.44
CA GLY A 46 -3.72 -0.21 -2.46
C GLY A 46 -4.01 0.76 -1.30
N GLU A 47 -5.26 1.27 -1.19
CA GLU A 47 -5.67 2.16 -0.10
C GLU A 47 -5.77 1.43 1.25
N ARG A 48 -5.86 0.11 1.20
CA ARG A 48 -5.94 -0.78 2.36
C ARG A 48 -5.46 -2.17 1.98
N ALA A 49 -4.94 -2.91 2.98
CA ALA A 49 -4.66 -4.33 2.89
C ALA A 49 -5.22 -5.06 4.12
N PRO A 50 -5.57 -6.35 4.03
CA PRO A 50 -5.92 -7.15 5.19
C PRO A 50 -4.67 -7.49 6.00
N SER A 51 -4.82 -7.86 7.27
CA SER A 51 -3.72 -8.47 8.03
C SER A 51 -3.48 -9.90 7.55
N ALA A 52 -2.23 -10.38 7.63
CA ALA A 52 -1.81 -11.70 7.14
C ALA A 52 -2.61 -12.87 7.74
N ASP A 53 -3.07 -12.71 9.00
CA ASP A 53 -3.85 -13.72 9.72
C ASP A 53 -5.34 -13.39 9.83
N SER A 54 -5.81 -12.36 9.09
CA SER A 54 -7.20 -11.93 9.16
C SER A 54 -8.15 -12.90 8.46
N GLU A 55 -9.37 -12.97 8.98
CA GLU A 55 -10.48 -13.67 8.31
C GLU A 55 -10.75 -13.12 6.91
N TYR A 56 -10.53 -11.82 6.69
CA TYR A 56 -10.67 -11.17 5.39
C TYR A 56 -9.73 -11.75 4.33
N LEU A 57 -8.49 -12.09 4.71
CA LEU A 57 -7.54 -12.71 3.78
C LEU A 57 -7.99 -14.11 3.38
N LYS A 58 -8.51 -14.89 4.32
CA LYS A 58 -9.08 -16.22 4.05
C LYS A 58 -10.29 -16.13 3.13
N LYS A 59 -11.25 -15.27 3.46
CA LYS A 59 -12.44 -15.01 2.62
C LYS A 59 -12.08 -14.58 1.21
N LEU A 60 -11.05 -13.74 1.07
CA LEU A 60 -10.56 -13.31 -0.24
C LEU A 60 -10.00 -14.48 -1.05
N SER A 61 -9.18 -15.33 -0.43
CA SER A 61 -8.65 -16.55 -1.04
C SER A 61 -9.78 -17.49 -1.47
N ASP A 62 -10.73 -17.75 -0.58
CA ASP A 62 -11.88 -18.64 -0.85
C ASP A 62 -12.75 -18.07 -1.99
N GLY A 63 -12.95 -16.75 -2.03
CA GLY A 63 -13.66 -16.09 -3.11
C GLY A 63 -12.98 -16.22 -4.48
N ILE A 64 -11.65 -16.14 -4.51
CA ILE A 64 -10.86 -16.38 -5.73
C ILE A 64 -11.04 -17.84 -6.18
N ILE A 65 -10.87 -18.79 -5.27
CA ILE A 65 -11.00 -20.23 -5.56
C ILE A 65 -12.42 -20.58 -6.05
N LYS A 66 -13.44 -20.02 -5.40
CA LYS A 66 -14.84 -20.19 -5.80
C LYS A 66 -15.10 -19.64 -7.21
N THR A 67 -14.55 -18.46 -7.52
CA THR A 67 -14.66 -17.86 -8.85
C THR A 67 -14.00 -18.73 -9.92
N VAL A 68 -12.84 -19.32 -9.62
CA VAL A 68 -12.14 -20.27 -10.50
C VAL A 68 -13.01 -21.50 -10.79
N ALA A 69 -13.62 -22.07 -9.75
CA ALA A 69 -14.50 -23.24 -9.87
C ALA A 69 -15.75 -22.93 -10.70
N GLU A 70 -16.42 -21.79 -10.45
CA GLU A 70 -17.60 -21.33 -11.19
C GLU A 70 -17.30 -21.12 -12.69
N LYS A 71 -16.10 -20.66 -13.03
CA LYS A 71 -15.67 -20.41 -14.42
C LYS A 71 -15.02 -21.62 -15.10
N GLY A 72 -14.81 -22.72 -14.38
CA GLY A 72 -14.19 -23.93 -14.93
C GLY A 72 -12.75 -23.74 -15.40
N ILE A 73 -11.97 -22.85 -14.75
CA ILE A 73 -10.57 -22.59 -15.10
C ILE A 73 -9.71 -23.76 -14.63
N ARG A 74 -9.14 -24.55 -15.57
CA ARG A 74 -8.47 -25.81 -15.25
C ARG A 74 -7.02 -25.69 -14.78
N ASP A 75 -6.26 -24.70 -15.27
CA ASP A 75 -4.82 -24.58 -15.01
C ASP A 75 -4.50 -23.59 -13.85
N PHE A 76 -5.41 -23.45 -12.90
CA PHE A 76 -5.24 -22.53 -11.79
C PHE A 76 -4.76 -23.24 -10.52
N LYS A 77 -3.68 -22.73 -9.91
CA LYS A 77 -3.09 -23.30 -8.68
C LYS A 77 -3.83 -22.79 -7.44
N ALA A 78 -5.00 -23.34 -7.17
CA ALA A 78 -5.87 -22.93 -6.05
C ALA A 78 -5.21 -23.14 -4.67
N ASP A 79 -4.39 -24.18 -4.53
CA ASP A 79 -3.66 -24.53 -3.30
C ASP A 79 -2.68 -23.45 -2.81
N LYS A 80 -2.23 -22.57 -3.70
CA LYS A 80 -1.23 -21.55 -3.40
C LYS A 80 -1.80 -20.15 -3.18
N VAL A 81 -3.08 -19.92 -3.45
CA VAL A 81 -3.67 -18.57 -3.42
C VAL A 81 -3.49 -17.88 -2.07
N LEU A 82 -3.90 -18.55 -0.98
CA LEU A 82 -3.81 -17.98 0.37
C LEU A 82 -2.36 -17.70 0.76
N GLN A 83 -1.45 -18.63 0.44
CA GLN A 83 -0.04 -18.46 0.74
C GLN A 83 0.57 -17.31 -0.05
N THR A 84 0.31 -17.23 -1.36
CA THR A 84 0.82 -16.14 -2.22
C THR A 84 0.30 -14.77 -1.77
N LEU A 85 -0.98 -14.67 -1.41
CA LEU A 85 -1.55 -13.44 -0.86
C LEU A 85 -0.91 -13.08 0.48
N ARG A 86 -0.64 -14.06 1.36
CA ARG A 86 0.03 -13.84 2.64
C ARG A 86 1.47 -13.38 2.45
N GLU A 87 2.23 -14.05 1.60
CA GLU A 87 3.62 -13.67 1.27
C GLU A 87 3.70 -12.25 0.69
N SER A 88 2.75 -11.85 -0.15
CA SER A 88 2.68 -10.50 -0.70
C SER A 88 2.37 -9.41 0.35
N LEU A 89 1.77 -9.78 1.48
CA LEU A 89 1.58 -8.90 2.65
C LEU A 89 2.82 -8.84 3.55
N GLU A 90 3.58 -9.94 3.63
CA GLU A 90 4.80 -10.01 4.44
C GLU A 90 5.95 -9.21 3.81
N ASP A 91 5.99 -9.13 2.51
CA ASP A 91 6.98 -8.33 1.76
C ASP A 91 6.82 -6.81 1.96
N ASN A 92 5.64 -6.35 2.36
CA ASN A 92 5.42 -4.95 2.72
C ASN A 92 6.02 -4.57 4.09
N ARG A 93 6.67 -5.49 4.81
CA ARG A 93 7.33 -5.16 6.10
C ARG A 93 8.60 -4.33 5.91
N ASP A 94 9.21 -4.40 4.73
CA ASP A 94 10.39 -3.58 4.37
C ASP A 94 10.01 -2.27 3.64
N GLU A 95 8.77 -2.11 3.20
CA GLU A 95 8.31 -0.81 2.72
C GLU A 95 8.11 0.13 3.93
N PRO A 96 8.64 1.36 3.87
CA PRO A 96 8.52 2.30 4.96
C PRO A 96 7.04 2.62 5.21
N VAL A 97 6.49 2.01 6.26
CA VAL A 97 5.11 2.30 6.70
C VAL A 97 5.04 3.76 7.12
N PHE A 98 4.16 4.52 6.48
CA PHE A 98 3.95 5.91 6.85
C PHE A 98 3.60 6.03 8.34
N ASN A 99 4.36 6.85 9.04
CA ASN A 99 4.16 7.15 10.44
C ASN A 99 3.98 8.66 10.64
N SER A 100 2.78 9.06 11.05
CA SER A 100 2.44 10.47 11.26
C SER A 100 3.28 11.13 12.34
N GLN A 101 3.70 10.41 13.39
CA GLN A 101 4.55 10.94 14.45
C GLN A 101 5.95 11.24 13.92
N LYS A 102 6.52 10.35 13.09
CA LYS A 102 7.81 10.60 12.44
C LYS A 102 7.74 11.80 11.49
N LEU A 103 6.63 11.95 10.76
CA LEU A 103 6.42 13.14 9.94
C LEU A 103 6.35 14.41 10.78
N ASP A 104 5.62 14.40 11.90
CA ASP A 104 5.50 15.57 12.79
C ASP A 104 6.85 15.95 13.40
N ILE A 105 7.66 14.97 13.82
CA ILE A 105 9.03 15.18 14.32
C ILE A 105 9.89 15.80 13.21
N LEU A 106 9.89 15.21 12.00
CA LEU A 106 10.68 15.71 10.88
C LEU A 106 10.36 17.17 10.55
N LEU A 107 9.06 17.51 10.46
CA LEU A 107 8.62 18.87 10.15
C LEU A 107 9.04 19.87 11.23
N ARG A 108 9.05 19.47 12.51
CA ARG A 108 9.49 20.32 13.63
C ARG A 108 11.00 20.48 13.69
N GLU A 109 11.75 19.38 13.61
CA GLU A 109 13.22 19.42 13.71
C GLU A 109 13.87 20.20 12.57
N LEU A 110 13.28 20.19 11.39
CA LEU A 110 13.76 20.95 10.23
C LEU A 110 13.05 22.32 10.06
N ASP A 111 12.19 22.70 10.99
CA ASP A 111 11.39 23.94 10.92
C ASP A 111 10.66 24.10 9.57
N ILE A 112 10.10 23.01 9.06
CA ILE A 112 9.42 22.97 7.77
C ILE A 112 8.02 23.60 7.87
N ASN A 113 7.81 24.68 7.14
CA ASN A 113 6.49 25.30 7.04
C ASN A 113 5.53 24.39 6.27
N ILE A 114 4.40 24.04 6.92
CA ILE A 114 3.41 23.09 6.37
C ILE A 114 2.80 23.57 5.04
N SER A 115 2.65 24.89 4.85
CA SER A 115 2.10 25.44 3.61
C SER A 115 3.09 25.29 2.44
N ARG A 116 4.40 25.42 2.71
CA ARG A 116 5.43 25.24 1.69
C ARG A 116 5.51 23.80 1.21
N ILE A 117 5.55 22.85 2.15
CA ILE A 117 5.61 21.43 1.77
C ILE A 117 4.29 20.96 1.15
N ALA A 118 3.14 21.49 1.60
CA ALA A 118 1.85 21.19 0.97
C ALA A 118 1.81 21.65 -0.50
N ALA A 119 2.32 22.87 -0.77
CA ALA A 119 2.43 23.37 -2.14
C ALA A 119 3.34 22.49 -3.02
N PHE A 120 4.49 22.06 -2.50
CA PHE A 120 5.39 21.15 -3.20
C PHE A 120 4.74 19.79 -3.52
N LEU A 121 3.98 19.25 -2.57
CA LEU A 121 3.26 17.99 -2.71
C LEU A 121 1.97 18.08 -3.54
N HIS A 122 1.57 19.28 -3.93
CA HIS A 122 0.27 19.58 -4.56
C HIS A 122 -0.93 19.14 -3.69
N TYR A 123 -0.81 19.33 -2.37
CA TYR A 123 -1.85 19.04 -1.40
C TYR A 123 -2.40 20.34 -0.78
N ASP A 124 -3.66 20.27 -0.34
CA ASP A 124 -4.22 21.29 0.51
C ASP A 124 -3.52 21.28 1.89
N PRO A 125 -3.11 22.44 2.46
CA PRO A 125 -2.45 22.51 3.76
C PRO A 125 -3.26 21.88 4.90
N SER A 126 -4.58 21.98 4.88
CA SER A 126 -5.45 21.38 5.89
C SER A 126 -5.50 19.85 5.76
N TYR A 127 -5.38 19.31 4.54
CA TYR A 127 -5.25 17.89 4.32
C TYR A 127 -3.91 17.36 4.89
N LEU A 128 -2.80 18.05 4.59
CA LEU A 128 -1.49 17.68 5.11
C LEU A 128 -1.43 17.79 6.65
N SER A 129 -2.08 18.80 7.24
CA SER A 129 -2.23 18.92 8.69
C SER A 129 -2.94 17.72 9.32
N LYS A 130 -3.99 17.19 8.67
CA LYS A 130 -4.67 15.97 9.11
C LYS A 130 -3.78 14.72 9.02
N ILE A 131 -2.95 14.63 8.00
CA ILE A 131 -1.96 13.55 7.86
C ILE A 131 -0.93 13.65 8.99
N ARG A 132 -0.36 14.84 9.24
CA ARG A 132 0.61 15.10 10.31
C ARG A 132 0.09 14.70 11.68
N THR A 133 -1.17 15.01 11.96
CA THR A 133 -1.81 14.70 13.26
C THR A 133 -2.35 13.25 13.36
N GLY A 134 -2.12 12.41 12.36
CA GLY A 134 -2.61 11.02 12.34
C GLY A 134 -4.12 10.87 12.14
N LYS A 135 -4.84 11.97 11.90
CA LYS A 135 -6.29 11.93 11.63
C LYS A 135 -6.62 11.36 10.26
N ARG A 136 -5.62 11.28 9.38
CA ARG A 136 -5.76 10.74 8.03
C ARG A 136 -4.44 10.16 7.55
N ASN A 137 -4.50 9.08 6.76
CA ASN A 137 -3.33 8.54 6.07
C ASN A 137 -3.29 9.05 4.63
N PRO A 138 -2.09 9.25 4.03
CA PRO A 138 -1.98 9.54 2.61
C PRO A 138 -2.52 8.38 1.79
N ALA A 139 -3.15 8.68 0.65
CA ALA A 139 -3.76 7.67 -0.22
C ALA A 139 -2.71 6.72 -0.82
N HIS A 140 -1.53 7.24 -1.17
CA HIS A 140 -0.38 6.51 -1.70
C HIS A 140 0.81 6.75 -0.78
N GLN A 141 0.95 5.92 0.26
CA GLN A 141 1.92 6.13 1.33
C GLN A 141 3.36 6.17 0.83
N GLN A 142 3.74 5.23 -0.04
CA GLN A 142 5.09 5.15 -0.59
C GLN A 142 5.45 6.41 -1.40
N GLN A 143 4.61 6.81 -2.34
CA GLN A 143 4.81 8.02 -3.14
C GLN A 143 4.85 9.29 -2.28
N PHE A 144 4.04 9.32 -1.23
CA PHE A 144 4.04 10.43 -0.28
C PHE A 144 5.37 10.51 0.46
N ILE A 145 5.91 9.38 0.96
CA ILE A 145 7.21 9.33 1.64
C ILE A 145 8.33 9.75 0.67
N GLU A 146 8.35 9.21 -0.54
CA GLU A 146 9.34 9.56 -1.57
C GLU A 146 9.37 11.05 -1.85
N LYS A 147 8.21 11.69 -2.03
CA LYS A 147 8.12 13.14 -2.24
C LYS A 147 8.54 13.97 -1.03
N ILE A 148 8.27 13.50 0.20
CA ILE A 148 8.78 14.13 1.42
C ILE A 148 10.32 14.07 1.43
N CYS A 149 10.89 12.91 1.14
CA CYS A 149 12.34 12.74 1.06
C CYS A 149 12.96 13.64 -0.03
N GLU A 150 12.34 13.74 -1.19
CA GLU A 150 12.76 14.62 -2.28
C GLU A 150 12.74 16.10 -1.86
N TYR A 151 11.68 16.54 -1.18
CA TYR A 151 11.59 17.90 -0.65
C TYR A 151 12.71 18.20 0.34
N VAL A 152 12.94 17.31 1.30
CA VAL A 152 14.00 17.45 2.30
C VAL A 152 15.38 17.47 1.63
N ALA A 153 15.66 16.53 0.73
CA ALA A 153 16.93 16.46 0.02
C ALA A 153 17.21 17.70 -0.84
N SER A 154 16.16 18.33 -1.37
CA SER A 154 16.29 19.52 -2.22
C SER A 154 16.50 20.81 -1.43
N ASN A 155 15.91 20.92 -0.23
CA ASN A 155 15.88 22.17 0.53
C ASN A 155 16.83 22.18 1.74
N TYR A 156 17.30 21.02 2.22
CA TYR A 156 18.14 20.88 3.42
C TYR A 156 19.43 20.14 3.04
N LYS A 157 20.35 20.86 2.40
CA LYS A 157 21.62 20.30 1.88
C LYS A 157 22.79 20.40 2.86
N ASP A 158 22.69 21.22 3.90
CA ASP A 158 23.78 21.48 4.83
C ASP A 158 23.98 20.32 5.82
N GLU A 159 25.24 20.11 6.19
CA GLU A 159 25.67 19.02 7.08
C GLU A 159 25.06 19.14 8.48
N GLN A 160 24.74 20.33 8.93
CA GLN A 160 24.07 20.59 10.21
C GLN A 160 22.60 20.14 10.19
N ASP A 161 21.91 20.29 9.06
CA ASP A 161 20.53 19.86 8.91
C ASP A 161 20.44 18.33 8.75
N ARG A 162 21.44 17.68 8.12
CA ARG A 162 21.52 16.22 8.01
C ARG A 162 21.65 15.53 9.37
N LYS A 163 22.37 16.13 10.33
CA LYS A 163 22.51 15.58 11.69
C LYS A 163 21.21 15.54 12.48
N LYS A 164 20.23 16.40 12.13
CA LYS A 164 18.90 16.43 12.76
C LYS A 164 17.99 15.33 12.28
N VAL A 165 18.26 14.73 11.11
CA VAL A 165 17.41 13.70 10.47
C VAL A 165 17.86 12.27 10.80
N THR A 166 19.04 12.10 11.41
CA THR A 166 19.68 10.78 11.60
C THR A 166 19.39 10.14 12.97
N TYR A 167 18.43 10.66 13.75
CA TYR A 167 18.02 10.08 15.05
C TYR A 167 16.61 9.51 15.01
#